data_ea07c9d5b106ae3f1ab7f5e2b2b31ed4
#
_entry.id   ea07c9d5b106ae3f1ab7f5e2b2b31ed4
#
_cell.length_a   1.000
_cell.length_b   1.000
_cell.length_c   1.000
_cell.angle_alpha   90.00
_cell.angle_beta   90.00
_cell.angle_gamma   90.00
#
_symmetry.space_group_name_H-M   'P 1'
#
loop_
_entity.id
_entity.type
_entity.pdbx_description
1 polymer ?
#
loop_
_entity_poly.entity_id
_entity_poly.type
_entity_poly.pdbx_seq_one_letter_code
_entity_poly.pdbx_strand_id
1 'polypeptide(L)'
;MSALYCKDLTKSFRQKKVVDAVTIEIQGGEVVGLLGPNGAGKTTIFYMIVGLYPPSSGKIYLNDEEITPLPMYLRARKGIGYLPQEPSVFRKLTTEENLMAILETLSLSKEEKKDRLEKLLNELGLSSIRKQKAYSLSGGERRRVEITRALVLSPSFILLDEPFAGIDPIAVLDIQTIVRQLKSKGIGIIITDHNVRETLGVCDRAYILNQGRILEEGTPEKIAQSQKARKIYLGDGFELGRKRRGKEDEKKEVGSPAQGRLWE
;
A
#
# COMPACT_ATOMS: atom_id res chain seq x y z
N MET A 1 -10.45 14.51 8.52
CA MET A 1 -9.88 13.33 7.81
C MET A 1 -8.48 13.13 8.30
N SER A 2 -8.00 11.89 8.42
CA SER A 2 -6.61 11.63 8.82
C SER A 2 -5.67 11.97 7.66
N ALA A 3 -4.48 12.52 7.97
CA ALA A 3 -3.45 12.86 6.98
C ALA A 3 -2.06 12.43 7.48
N LEU A 4 -1.23 11.93 6.58
CA LEU A 4 0.20 11.70 6.80
C LEU A 4 0.97 12.66 5.90
N TYR A 5 1.76 13.54 6.50
CA TYR A 5 2.46 14.60 5.79
C TYR A 5 3.96 14.57 6.09
N CYS A 6 4.76 14.56 5.05
CA CYS A 6 6.21 14.63 5.10
C CYS A 6 6.65 15.96 4.48
N LYS A 7 7.34 16.79 5.23
CA LYS A 7 7.77 18.12 4.80
C LYS A 7 9.29 18.18 4.65
N ASP A 8 9.76 18.47 3.43
CA ASP A 8 11.15 18.74 3.08
C ASP A 8 12.13 17.67 3.58
N LEU A 9 11.70 16.38 3.51
CA LEU A 9 12.51 15.27 3.99
C LEU A 9 13.83 15.21 3.24
N THR A 10 14.92 15.20 4.01
CA THR A 10 16.27 15.02 3.47
C THR A 10 16.97 13.90 4.24
N LYS A 11 17.68 13.04 3.53
CA LYS A 11 18.54 12.02 4.11
C LYS A 11 19.87 11.93 3.39
N SER A 12 20.95 12.07 4.16
CA SER A 12 22.29 11.84 3.68
C SER A 12 22.92 10.65 4.41
N PHE A 13 23.65 9.81 3.68
CA PHE A 13 24.51 8.78 4.22
C PHE A 13 25.95 9.15 3.88
N ARG A 14 26.78 9.40 4.91
CA ARG A 14 28.10 10.02 4.74
C ARG A 14 27.98 11.33 3.96
N GLN A 15 28.61 11.41 2.79
CA GLN A 15 28.59 12.60 1.93
C GLN A 15 27.53 12.55 0.79
N LYS A 16 26.82 11.41 0.64
CA LYS A 16 25.84 11.24 -0.43
C LYS A 16 24.43 11.56 0.07
N LYS A 17 23.80 12.58 -0.52
CA LYS A 17 22.39 12.90 -0.31
C LYS A 17 21.56 11.90 -1.12
N VAL A 18 20.76 11.06 -0.45
CA VAL A 18 19.93 10.02 -1.05
C VAL A 18 18.47 10.48 -1.21
N VAL A 19 18.01 11.34 -0.29
CA VAL A 19 16.71 12.04 -0.37
C VAL A 19 16.98 13.50 -0.16
N ASP A 20 16.39 14.38 -0.97
CA ASP A 20 16.68 15.81 -1.00
C ASP A 20 15.40 16.63 -1.09
N ALA A 21 15.00 17.21 0.05
CA ALA A 21 13.84 18.09 0.22
C ALA A 21 12.53 17.51 -0.36
N VAL A 22 12.23 16.25 -0.07
CA VAL A 22 11.03 15.57 -0.55
C VAL A 22 9.84 15.90 0.35
N THR A 23 8.77 16.41 -0.25
CA THR A 23 7.48 16.67 0.40
C THR A 23 6.43 15.73 -0.19
N ILE A 24 5.74 14.96 0.67
CA ILE A 24 4.70 13.99 0.30
C ILE A 24 3.53 14.14 1.26
N GLU A 25 2.33 14.08 0.75
CA GLU A 25 1.09 14.11 1.52
C GLU A 25 0.18 12.94 1.11
N ILE A 26 -0.51 12.36 2.08
CA ILE A 26 -1.47 11.26 1.86
C ILE A 26 -2.65 11.44 2.79
N GLN A 27 -3.84 11.31 2.23
CA GLN A 27 -5.09 11.36 2.99
C GLN A 27 -5.58 9.96 3.38
N GLY A 28 -6.35 9.88 4.47
CA GLY A 28 -7.06 8.65 4.80
C GLY A 28 -8.00 8.23 3.66
N GLY A 29 -7.97 6.95 3.28
CA GLY A 29 -8.73 6.44 2.14
C GLY A 29 -8.17 6.81 0.76
N GLU A 30 -6.91 7.25 0.69
CA GLU A 30 -6.19 7.50 -0.56
C GLU A 30 -5.12 6.43 -0.79
N VAL A 31 -4.89 6.04 -2.05
CA VAL A 31 -3.76 5.19 -2.46
C VAL A 31 -2.78 6.01 -3.27
N VAL A 32 -1.56 6.15 -2.75
CA VAL A 32 -0.49 6.96 -3.35
C VAL A 32 0.67 6.06 -3.76
N GLY A 33 1.06 6.12 -5.03
CA GLY A 33 2.26 5.46 -5.56
C GLY A 33 3.51 6.30 -5.30
N LEU A 34 4.57 5.70 -4.77
CA LEU A 34 5.91 6.30 -4.73
C LEU A 34 6.81 5.51 -5.67
N LEU A 35 6.97 5.99 -6.90
CA LEU A 35 7.58 5.29 -8.01
C LEU A 35 8.90 5.92 -8.43
N GLY A 36 9.71 5.21 -9.20
CA GLY A 36 10.99 5.70 -9.71
C GLY A 36 12.03 4.60 -9.86
N PRO A 37 13.15 4.88 -10.52
CA PRO A 37 14.20 3.89 -10.77
C PRO A 37 14.85 3.38 -9.48
N ASN A 38 15.67 2.31 -9.62
CA ASN A 38 16.45 1.79 -8.51
C ASN A 38 17.42 2.86 -8.00
N GLY A 39 17.55 2.95 -6.67
CA GLY A 39 18.39 3.97 -6.04
C GLY A 39 17.81 5.38 -6.03
N ALA A 40 16.56 5.60 -6.48
CA ALA A 40 15.91 6.91 -6.44
C ALA A 40 15.62 7.44 -5.02
N GLY A 41 15.64 6.57 -3.99
CA GLY A 41 15.42 6.95 -2.59
C GLY A 41 14.08 6.48 -2.00
N LYS A 42 13.27 5.69 -2.73
CA LYS A 42 11.94 5.22 -2.30
C LYS A 42 11.94 4.52 -0.93
N THR A 43 12.71 3.45 -0.79
CA THR A 43 12.83 2.69 0.48
C THR A 43 13.39 3.54 1.61
N THR A 44 14.29 4.49 1.30
CA THR A 44 14.82 5.44 2.31
C THR A 44 13.70 6.35 2.84
N ILE A 45 12.80 6.84 1.96
CA ILE A 45 11.62 7.61 2.38
C ILE A 45 10.70 6.76 3.25
N PHE A 46 10.42 5.51 2.85
CA PHE A 46 9.63 4.58 3.68
C PHE A 46 10.25 4.39 5.06
N TYR A 47 11.56 4.15 5.13
CA TYR A 47 12.27 3.97 6.40
C TYR A 47 12.26 5.23 7.28
N MET A 48 12.26 6.42 6.67
CA MET A 48 12.06 7.65 7.44
C MET A 48 10.63 7.78 7.97
N ILE A 49 9.61 7.45 7.17
CA ILE A 49 8.20 7.53 7.59
C ILE A 49 7.91 6.52 8.70
N VAL A 50 8.37 5.28 8.59
CA VAL A 50 8.12 4.26 9.63
C VAL A 50 9.00 4.43 10.86
N GLY A 51 10.06 5.25 10.80
CA GLY A 51 10.94 5.53 11.94
C GLY A 51 12.11 4.57 12.11
N LEU A 52 12.50 3.84 11.04
CA LEU A 52 13.72 3.04 11.00
C LEU A 52 14.97 3.93 10.82
N TYR A 53 14.86 5.00 10.05
CA TYR A 53 15.90 6.01 9.90
C TYR A 53 15.39 7.39 10.30
N PRO A 54 16.13 8.14 11.15
CA PRO A 54 15.81 9.55 11.33
C PRO A 54 16.17 10.33 10.05
N PRO A 55 15.37 11.30 9.61
CA PRO A 55 15.76 12.22 8.55
C PRO A 55 16.97 13.05 9.00
N SER A 56 17.78 13.52 8.04
CA SER A 56 18.85 14.49 8.30
C SER A 56 18.28 15.90 8.50
N SER A 57 17.17 16.20 7.80
CA SER A 57 16.33 17.39 8.01
C SER A 57 14.93 17.13 7.47
N GLY A 58 14.00 18.04 7.75
CA GLY A 58 12.57 17.87 7.43
C GLY A 58 11.79 17.23 8.57
N LYS A 59 10.48 17.16 8.42
CA LYS A 59 9.56 16.72 9.46
C LYS A 59 8.48 15.81 8.92
N ILE A 60 7.96 14.94 9.80
CA ILE A 60 6.89 13.99 9.50
C ILE A 60 5.77 14.22 10.50
N TYR A 61 4.55 14.37 9.98
CA TYR A 61 3.35 14.61 10.77
C TYR A 61 2.32 13.53 10.51
N LEU A 62 1.66 13.08 11.56
CA LEU A 62 0.44 12.30 11.50
C LEU A 62 -0.70 13.15 12.03
N ASN A 63 -1.60 13.57 11.16
CA ASN A 63 -2.53 14.66 11.42
C ASN A 63 -1.74 15.94 11.79
N ASP A 64 -2.06 16.55 12.93
CA ASP A 64 -1.37 17.77 13.42
C ASP A 64 -0.18 17.45 14.35
N GLU A 65 0.11 16.17 14.61
CA GLU A 65 1.16 15.74 15.51
C GLU A 65 2.48 15.48 14.77
N GLU A 66 3.57 16.12 15.19
CA GLU A 66 4.90 15.78 14.71
C GLU A 66 5.38 14.45 15.28
N ILE A 67 5.60 13.48 14.41
CA ILE A 67 6.07 12.12 14.77
C ILE A 67 7.54 11.88 14.42
N THR A 68 8.24 12.89 13.91
CA THR A 68 9.67 12.79 13.51
C THR A 68 10.56 12.18 14.59
N PRO A 69 10.47 12.60 15.88
CA PRO A 69 11.35 12.07 16.94
C PRO A 69 10.91 10.68 17.43
N LEU A 70 9.73 10.19 17.05
CA LEU A 70 9.19 8.95 17.58
C LEU A 70 9.86 7.73 16.93
N PRO A 71 10.24 6.71 17.72
CA PRO A 71 10.73 5.45 17.19
C PRO A 71 9.60 4.63 16.52
N MET A 72 9.99 3.66 15.68
CA MET A 72 9.07 2.86 14.87
C MET A 72 7.89 2.26 15.65
N TYR A 73 8.13 1.69 16.84
CA TYR A 73 7.08 1.04 17.61
C TYR A 73 6.01 2.02 18.12
N LEU A 74 6.37 3.28 18.42
CA LEU A 74 5.40 4.31 18.78
C LEU A 74 4.60 4.77 17.58
N ARG A 75 5.25 4.91 16.40
CA ARG A 75 4.54 5.24 15.16
C ARG A 75 3.56 4.13 14.76
N ALA A 76 3.93 2.86 14.95
CA ALA A 76 3.04 1.73 14.72
C ALA A 76 1.80 1.78 15.62
N ARG A 77 1.97 2.10 16.92
CA ARG A 77 0.87 2.29 17.87
C ARG A 77 0.00 3.51 17.54
N LYS A 78 0.56 4.52 16.91
CA LYS A 78 -0.20 5.70 16.42
C LYS A 78 -0.94 5.44 15.11
N GLY A 79 -0.76 4.27 14.49
CA GLY A 79 -1.50 3.86 13.32
C GLY A 79 -0.73 3.92 12.01
N ILE A 80 0.60 3.77 12.03
CA ILE A 80 1.41 3.60 10.81
C ILE A 80 1.82 2.13 10.68
N GLY A 81 1.18 1.41 9.75
CA GLY A 81 1.54 0.04 9.37
C GLY A 81 2.66 0.01 8.33
N TYR A 82 3.46 -1.06 8.34
CA TYR A 82 4.51 -1.26 7.36
C TYR A 82 4.61 -2.72 6.92
N LEU A 83 4.62 -2.94 5.61
CA LEU A 83 4.88 -4.21 4.96
C LEU A 83 6.22 -4.11 4.24
N PRO A 84 7.29 -4.77 4.73
CA PRO A 84 8.60 -4.75 4.08
C PRO A 84 8.60 -5.54 2.77
N GLN A 85 9.61 -5.25 1.93
CA GLN A 85 9.88 -5.99 0.69
C GLN A 85 10.19 -7.46 0.98
N GLU A 86 11.05 -7.71 1.98
CA GLU A 86 11.43 -9.07 2.36
C GLU A 86 10.34 -9.77 3.18
N PRO A 87 10.19 -11.11 3.01
CA PRO A 87 9.23 -11.89 3.78
C PRO A 87 9.42 -11.73 5.28
N SER A 88 8.35 -11.32 5.97
CA SER A 88 8.37 -11.01 7.41
C SER A 88 7.60 -12.01 8.28
N VAL A 89 6.96 -13.04 7.70
CA VAL A 89 6.21 -14.05 8.45
C VAL A 89 7.10 -14.88 9.39
N PHE A 90 6.56 -15.25 10.53
CA PHE A 90 7.17 -16.25 11.40
C PHE A 90 7.00 -17.65 10.79
N ARG A 91 8.00 -18.10 10.05
CA ARG A 91 7.94 -19.28 9.17
C ARG A 91 7.45 -20.57 9.84
N LYS A 92 7.81 -20.78 11.13
CA LYS A 92 7.45 -21.97 11.91
C LYS A 92 6.06 -21.88 12.55
N LEU A 93 5.45 -20.71 12.56
CA LEU A 93 4.10 -20.50 13.08
C LEU A 93 3.05 -20.73 11.99
N THR A 94 1.83 -21.12 12.39
CA THR A 94 0.67 -21.17 11.50
C THR A 94 0.22 -19.76 11.10
N THR A 95 -0.70 -19.66 10.15
CA THR A 95 -1.33 -18.39 9.76
C THR A 95 -1.97 -17.70 10.97
N GLU A 96 -2.80 -18.42 11.74
CA GLU A 96 -3.44 -17.84 12.93
C GLU A 96 -2.44 -17.47 14.04
N GLU A 97 -1.40 -18.31 14.27
CA GLU A 97 -0.34 -18.02 15.23
C GLU A 97 0.46 -16.77 14.85
N ASN A 98 0.68 -16.52 13.54
CA ASN A 98 1.32 -15.31 13.06
C ASN A 98 0.53 -14.04 13.41
N LEU A 99 -0.80 -14.09 13.35
CA LEU A 99 -1.68 -12.98 13.73
C LEU A 99 -1.76 -12.85 15.25
N MET A 100 -1.93 -13.99 15.94
CA MET A 100 -2.03 -14.03 17.39
C MET A 100 -0.78 -13.47 18.07
N ALA A 101 0.42 -13.75 17.55
CA ALA A 101 1.67 -13.22 18.09
C ALA A 101 1.70 -11.68 18.16
N ILE A 102 1.02 -10.99 17.24
CA ILE A 102 0.88 -9.53 17.30
C ILE A 102 -0.27 -9.13 18.23
N LEU A 103 -1.40 -9.86 18.19
CA LEU A 103 -2.54 -9.60 19.07
C LEU A 103 -2.16 -9.71 20.56
N GLU A 104 -1.25 -10.61 20.91
CA GLU A 104 -0.76 -10.77 22.29
C GLU A 104 -0.02 -9.55 22.82
N THR A 105 0.53 -8.70 21.94
CA THR A 105 1.17 -7.43 22.34
C THR A 105 0.19 -6.32 22.69
N LEU A 106 -1.12 -6.54 22.47
CA LEU A 106 -2.18 -5.59 22.74
C LEU A 106 -2.82 -5.85 24.10
N SER A 107 -3.20 -4.77 24.79
CA SER A 107 -3.93 -4.83 26.07
C SER A 107 -5.43 -5.12 25.82
N LEU A 108 -5.73 -6.29 25.24
CA LEU A 108 -7.07 -6.79 24.95
C LEU A 108 -7.34 -8.05 25.80
N SER A 109 -8.61 -8.30 26.12
CA SER A 109 -9.03 -9.56 26.72
C SER A 109 -8.82 -10.75 25.77
N LYS A 110 -8.90 -11.97 26.29
CA LYS A 110 -8.78 -13.18 25.47
C LYS A 110 -9.88 -13.26 24.41
N GLU A 111 -11.09 -12.89 24.79
CA GLU A 111 -12.28 -12.86 23.93
C GLU A 111 -12.09 -11.85 22.80
N GLU A 112 -11.71 -10.61 23.11
CA GLU A 112 -11.45 -9.57 22.11
C GLU A 112 -10.34 -9.95 21.12
N LYS A 113 -9.27 -10.60 21.61
CA LYS A 113 -8.20 -11.11 20.75
C LYS A 113 -8.71 -12.17 19.78
N LYS A 114 -9.54 -13.11 20.27
CA LYS A 114 -10.14 -14.16 19.48
C LYS A 114 -11.09 -13.59 18.42
N ASP A 115 -11.98 -12.69 18.79
CA ASP A 115 -12.93 -12.06 17.88
C ASP A 115 -12.20 -11.28 16.79
N ARG A 116 -11.16 -10.54 17.16
CA ARG A 116 -10.33 -9.80 16.19
C ARG A 116 -9.56 -10.71 15.25
N LEU A 117 -9.04 -11.85 15.75
CA LEU A 117 -8.42 -12.87 14.94
C LEU A 117 -9.40 -13.42 13.90
N GLU A 118 -10.60 -13.86 14.32
CA GLU A 118 -11.63 -14.39 13.41
C GLU A 118 -12.03 -13.37 12.35
N LYS A 119 -12.23 -12.12 12.77
CA LYS A 119 -12.53 -11.03 11.83
C LYS A 119 -11.45 -10.85 10.77
N LEU A 120 -10.19 -10.79 11.16
CA LEU A 120 -9.06 -10.61 10.25
C LEU A 120 -8.88 -11.80 9.29
N LEU A 121 -9.02 -13.04 9.80
CA LEU A 121 -8.94 -14.24 8.98
C LEU A 121 -10.04 -14.28 7.91
N ASN A 122 -11.27 -13.91 8.28
CA ASN A 122 -12.41 -13.89 7.36
C ASN A 122 -12.30 -12.77 6.33
N GLU A 123 -11.98 -11.55 6.76
CA GLU A 123 -11.92 -10.37 5.90
C GLU A 123 -10.90 -10.50 4.76
N LEU A 124 -9.78 -11.17 5.01
CA LEU A 124 -8.70 -11.31 4.03
C LEU A 124 -8.57 -12.72 3.45
N GLY A 125 -9.61 -13.55 3.62
CA GLY A 125 -9.71 -14.88 3.01
C GLY A 125 -8.64 -15.86 3.47
N LEU A 126 -8.26 -15.81 4.76
CA LEU A 126 -7.23 -16.67 5.36
C LEU A 126 -7.81 -17.87 6.13
N SER A 127 -9.13 -17.97 6.26
CA SER A 127 -9.80 -18.99 7.08
C SER A 127 -9.46 -20.42 6.65
N SER A 128 -9.36 -20.70 5.34
CA SER A 128 -9.02 -22.03 4.80
C SER A 128 -7.58 -22.46 5.07
N ILE A 129 -6.67 -21.50 5.25
CA ILE A 129 -5.25 -21.75 5.49
C ILE A 129 -4.81 -21.45 6.93
N ARG A 130 -5.76 -21.21 7.85
CA ARG A 130 -5.49 -20.76 9.22
C ARG A 130 -4.52 -21.65 10.00
N LYS A 131 -4.58 -22.98 9.79
CA LYS A 131 -3.74 -23.97 10.45
C LYS A 131 -2.46 -24.32 9.68
N GLN A 132 -2.30 -23.80 8.45
CA GLN A 132 -1.11 -24.06 7.67
C GLN A 132 0.08 -23.27 8.22
N LYS A 133 1.25 -23.92 8.26
CA LYS A 133 2.52 -23.28 8.66
C LYS A 133 2.98 -22.31 7.56
N ALA A 134 3.49 -21.14 7.96
CA ALA A 134 3.82 -20.08 7.02
C ALA A 134 4.91 -20.45 5.99
N TYR A 135 5.76 -21.44 6.29
CA TYR A 135 6.75 -21.94 5.33
C TYR A 135 6.14 -22.73 4.16
N SER A 136 4.91 -23.26 4.31
CA SER A 136 4.22 -24.03 3.26
C SER A 136 3.26 -23.20 2.41
N LEU A 137 3.11 -21.90 2.72
CA LEU A 137 2.24 -21.01 1.99
C LEU A 137 2.83 -20.62 0.62
N SER A 138 1.99 -20.48 -0.38
CA SER A 138 2.34 -19.85 -1.66
C SER A 138 2.79 -18.40 -1.45
N GLY A 139 3.42 -17.79 -2.47
CA GLY A 139 3.86 -16.39 -2.40
C GLY A 139 2.70 -15.44 -2.11
N GLY A 140 1.56 -15.62 -2.80
CA GLY A 140 0.37 -14.79 -2.62
C GLY A 140 -0.30 -14.98 -1.25
N GLU A 141 -0.44 -16.23 -0.78
CA GLU A 141 -0.98 -16.52 0.57
C GLU A 141 -0.10 -15.92 1.66
N ARG A 142 1.22 -16.09 1.54
CA ARG A 142 2.17 -15.50 2.47
C ARG A 142 2.05 -13.97 2.50
N ARG A 143 1.94 -13.32 1.33
CA ARG A 143 1.79 -11.86 1.24
C ARG A 143 0.48 -11.39 1.88
N ARG A 144 -0.62 -12.14 1.72
CA ARG A 144 -1.88 -11.85 2.42
C ARG A 144 -1.72 -11.95 3.94
N VAL A 145 -1.03 -12.96 4.45
CA VAL A 145 -0.75 -13.09 5.90
C VAL A 145 0.07 -11.91 6.41
N GLU A 146 1.08 -11.47 5.68
CA GLU A 146 1.93 -10.32 6.03
C GLU A 146 1.13 -9.01 6.09
N ILE A 147 0.28 -8.76 5.08
CA ILE A 147 -0.63 -7.61 5.08
C ILE A 147 -1.57 -7.68 6.29
N THR A 148 -2.15 -8.86 6.54
CA THR A 148 -3.07 -9.05 7.68
C THR A 148 -2.38 -8.77 9.01
N ARG A 149 -1.13 -9.20 9.18
CA ARG A 149 -0.32 -8.88 10.37
C ARG A 149 -0.15 -7.38 10.57
N ALA A 150 0.12 -6.63 9.51
CA ALA A 150 0.23 -5.18 9.59
C ALA A 150 -1.10 -4.51 9.98
N LEU A 151 -2.24 -5.14 9.66
CA LEU A 151 -3.57 -4.66 10.01
C LEU A 151 -4.00 -4.97 11.44
N VAL A 152 -3.31 -5.85 12.15
CA VAL A 152 -3.63 -6.20 13.55
C VAL A 152 -3.69 -4.97 14.45
N LEU A 153 -2.85 -3.97 14.21
CA LEU A 153 -2.82 -2.72 14.98
C LEU A 153 -3.87 -1.68 14.53
N SER A 154 -4.77 -2.02 13.59
CA SER A 154 -5.74 -1.09 12.98
C SER A 154 -5.11 0.22 12.51
N PRO A 155 -4.15 0.17 11.60
CA PRO A 155 -3.46 1.37 11.15
C PRO A 155 -4.41 2.32 10.40
N SER A 156 -4.17 3.64 10.55
CA SER A 156 -4.78 4.67 9.71
C SER A 156 -4.06 4.80 8.36
N PHE A 157 -2.77 4.46 8.34
CA PHE A 157 -1.92 4.45 7.15
C PHE A 157 -1.10 3.17 7.08
N ILE A 158 -0.93 2.63 5.86
CA ILE A 158 -0.06 1.48 5.62
C ILE A 158 0.89 1.75 4.46
N LEU A 159 2.17 1.43 4.68
CA LEU A 159 3.22 1.50 3.67
C LEU A 159 3.50 0.09 3.15
N LEU A 160 3.32 -0.11 1.86
CA LEU A 160 3.53 -1.39 1.17
C LEU A 160 4.78 -1.29 0.29
N ASP A 161 5.87 -1.91 0.73
CA ASP A 161 7.14 -1.93 -0.01
C ASP A 161 7.17 -3.16 -0.92
N GLU A 162 7.07 -2.92 -2.23
CA GLU A 162 7.03 -3.92 -3.29
C GLU A 162 6.01 -5.06 -3.05
N PRO A 163 4.72 -4.74 -2.84
CA PRO A 163 3.72 -5.76 -2.51
C PRO A 163 3.47 -6.77 -3.64
N PHE A 164 3.81 -6.45 -4.89
CA PHE A 164 3.61 -7.29 -6.06
C PHE A 164 4.87 -8.08 -6.48
N ALA A 165 5.99 -7.88 -5.78
CA ALA A 165 7.24 -8.54 -6.14
C ALA A 165 7.20 -10.04 -5.85
N GLY A 166 7.63 -10.85 -6.84
CA GLY A 166 7.82 -12.30 -6.69
C GLY A 166 6.54 -13.11 -6.46
N ILE A 167 5.38 -12.59 -6.82
CA ILE A 167 4.09 -13.31 -6.80
C ILE A 167 3.53 -13.45 -8.22
N ASP A 168 2.66 -14.44 -8.41
CA ASP A 168 2.03 -14.72 -9.70
C ASP A 168 0.95 -13.68 -10.05
N PRO A 169 0.55 -13.55 -11.35
CA PRO A 169 -0.41 -12.53 -11.78
C PRO A 169 -1.79 -12.63 -11.12
N ILE A 170 -2.23 -13.84 -10.72
CA ILE A 170 -3.51 -14.02 -10.03
C ILE A 170 -3.41 -13.42 -8.62
N ALA A 171 -2.31 -13.74 -7.91
CA ALA A 171 -2.05 -13.17 -6.59
C ALA A 171 -1.89 -11.65 -6.62
N VAL A 172 -1.35 -11.06 -7.70
CA VAL A 172 -1.32 -9.59 -7.88
C VAL A 172 -2.74 -9.02 -7.84
N LEU A 173 -3.70 -9.62 -8.57
CA LEU A 173 -5.10 -9.17 -8.57
C LEU A 173 -5.75 -9.28 -7.18
N ASP A 174 -5.42 -10.33 -6.44
CA ASP A 174 -5.88 -10.49 -5.05
C ASP A 174 -5.37 -9.37 -4.15
N ILE A 175 -4.07 -9.06 -4.23
CA ILE A 175 -3.48 -7.96 -3.44
C ILE A 175 -4.06 -6.60 -3.86
N GLN A 176 -4.27 -6.37 -5.16
CA GLN A 176 -4.95 -5.15 -5.64
C GLN A 176 -6.38 -5.03 -5.06
N THR A 177 -7.09 -6.15 -4.95
CA THR A 177 -8.43 -6.18 -4.34
C THR A 177 -8.36 -5.84 -2.86
N ILE A 178 -7.39 -6.39 -2.12
CA ILE A 178 -7.13 -6.04 -0.72
C ILE A 178 -6.84 -4.54 -0.59
N VAL A 179 -5.97 -3.97 -1.44
CA VAL A 179 -5.65 -2.53 -1.42
C VAL A 179 -6.94 -1.69 -1.59
N ARG A 180 -7.82 -2.04 -2.53
CA ARG A 180 -9.11 -1.34 -2.73
C ARG A 180 -10.03 -1.48 -1.51
N GLN A 181 -10.09 -2.65 -0.88
CA GLN A 181 -10.85 -2.88 0.35
C GLN A 181 -10.33 -2.03 1.52
N LEU A 182 -9.01 -1.96 1.71
CA LEU A 182 -8.40 -1.13 2.74
C LEU A 182 -8.67 0.35 2.51
N LYS A 183 -8.55 0.82 1.27
CA LYS A 183 -8.92 2.17 0.87
C LYS A 183 -10.38 2.48 1.22
N SER A 184 -11.33 1.59 0.90
CA SER A 184 -12.76 1.80 1.19
C SER A 184 -13.08 1.84 2.69
N LYS A 185 -12.18 1.31 3.54
CA LYS A 185 -12.24 1.41 5.00
C LYS A 185 -11.61 2.70 5.55
N GLY A 186 -11.17 3.60 4.68
CA GLY A 186 -10.57 4.88 5.07
C GLY A 186 -9.07 4.79 5.40
N ILE A 187 -8.40 3.67 5.13
CA ILE A 187 -6.96 3.53 5.35
C ILE A 187 -6.22 4.21 4.20
N GLY A 188 -5.31 5.14 4.52
CA GLY A 188 -4.38 5.72 3.55
C GLY A 188 -3.24 4.74 3.22
N ILE A 189 -2.89 4.60 1.95
CA ILE A 189 -1.92 3.58 1.51
C ILE A 189 -0.84 4.23 0.67
N ILE A 190 0.43 3.95 1.01
CA ILE A 190 1.57 4.27 0.14
C ILE A 190 2.10 2.95 -0.43
N ILE A 191 2.29 2.92 -1.74
CA ILE A 191 2.82 1.73 -2.44
C ILE A 191 4.07 2.12 -3.22
N THR A 192 5.15 1.36 -3.07
CA THR A 192 6.26 1.35 -4.02
C THR A 192 6.39 -0.04 -4.63
N ASP A 193 6.62 -0.10 -5.95
CA ASP A 193 6.84 -1.37 -6.65
C ASP A 193 7.57 -1.13 -7.98
N HIS A 194 8.23 -2.17 -8.46
CA HIS A 194 8.82 -2.18 -9.81
C HIS A 194 7.76 -2.44 -10.90
N ASN A 195 6.64 -3.05 -10.55
CA ASN A 195 5.48 -3.26 -11.41
C ASN A 195 4.65 -1.99 -11.53
N VAL A 196 5.15 -1.04 -12.31
CA VAL A 196 4.55 0.31 -12.43
C VAL A 196 3.10 0.26 -12.88
N ARG A 197 2.79 -0.61 -13.88
CA ARG A 197 1.43 -0.73 -14.42
C ARG A 197 0.44 -1.20 -13.35
N GLU A 198 0.80 -2.24 -12.60
CA GLU A 198 -0.04 -2.80 -11.54
C GLU A 198 -0.22 -1.81 -10.38
N THR A 199 0.83 -1.07 -10.05
CA THR A 199 0.80 -0.05 -9.00
C THR A 199 -0.08 1.14 -9.41
N LEU A 200 0.13 1.71 -10.59
CA LEU A 200 -0.70 2.81 -11.09
C LEU A 200 -2.17 2.40 -11.26
N GLY A 201 -2.44 1.11 -11.55
CA GLY A 201 -3.79 0.56 -11.66
C GLY A 201 -4.63 0.60 -10.37
N VAL A 202 -4.01 0.81 -9.21
CA VAL A 202 -4.69 0.91 -7.90
C VAL A 202 -4.52 2.26 -7.24
N CYS A 203 -3.60 3.12 -7.72
CA CYS A 203 -3.34 4.42 -7.16
C CYS A 203 -4.37 5.47 -7.60
N ASP A 204 -4.66 6.40 -6.71
CA ASP A 204 -5.38 7.64 -7.03
C ASP A 204 -4.42 8.70 -7.56
N ARG A 205 -3.21 8.71 -7.03
CA ARG A 205 -2.13 9.65 -7.32
C ARG A 205 -0.77 8.97 -7.17
N ALA A 206 0.24 9.48 -7.84
CA ALA A 206 1.60 8.99 -7.69
C ALA A 206 2.63 10.11 -7.73
N TYR A 207 3.73 9.88 -7.04
CA TYR A 207 4.97 10.66 -7.12
C TYR A 207 6.02 9.84 -7.88
N ILE A 208 6.66 10.46 -8.86
CA ILE A 208 7.84 9.89 -9.52
C ILE A 208 9.08 10.49 -8.88
N LEU A 209 9.86 9.64 -8.24
CA LEU A 209 11.11 10.01 -7.60
C LEU A 209 12.29 9.74 -8.55
N ASN A 210 13.21 10.69 -8.65
CA ASN A 210 14.47 10.52 -9.36
C ASN A 210 15.61 11.23 -8.61
N GLN A 211 16.73 10.53 -8.39
CA GLN A 211 17.90 11.07 -7.71
C GLN A 211 17.58 11.79 -6.38
N GLY A 212 16.68 11.20 -5.59
CA GLY A 212 16.29 11.73 -4.29
C GLY A 212 15.29 12.89 -4.31
N ARG A 213 14.79 13.31 -5.46
CA ARG A 213 13.83 14.43 -5.61
C ARG A 213 12.57 13.98 -6.32
N ILE A 214 11.45 14.65 -6.05
CA ILE A 214 10.21 14.46 -6.82
C ILE A 214 10.41 15.08 -8.20
N LEU A 215 10.28 14.24 -9.24
CA LEU A 215 10.38 14.64 -10.64
C LEU A 215 9.03 15.07 -11.20
N GLU A 216 7.98 14.35 -10.82
CA GLU A 216 6.61 14.53 -11.30
C GLU A 216 5.61 14.02 -10.26
N GLU A 217 4.42 14.60 -10.20
CA GLU A 217 3.31 14.13 -9.39
C GLU A 217 1.97 14.30 -10.11
N GLY A 218 1.01 13.44 -9.82
CA GLY A 218 -0.34 13.55 -10.36
C GLY A 218 -1.08 12.22 -10.43
N THR A 219 -2.23 12.25 -11.14
CA THR A 219 -3.02 11.04 -11.38
C THR A 219 -2.24 10.04 -12.24
N PRO A 220 -2.60 8.74 -12.22
CA PRO A 220 -1.98 7.73 -13.09
C PRO A 220 -1.94 8.14 -14.56
N GLU A 221 -3.00 8.78 -15.06
CA GLU A 221 -3.11 9.25 -16.45
C GLU A 221 -2.11 10.38 -16.72
N LYS A 222 -1.98 11.36 -15.81
CA LYS A 222 -0.99 12.44 -15.92
C LYS A 222 0.43 11.89 -15.92
N ILE A 223 0.75 10.96 -15.02
CA ILE A 223 2.06 10.32 -14.94
C ILE A 223 2.38 9.55 -16.24
N ALA A 224 1.42 8.77 -16.77
CA ALA A 224 1.60 8.01 -18.00
C ALA A 224 1.84 8.89 -19.24
N GLN A 225 1.34 10.13 -19.24
CA GLN A 225 1.51 11.11 -20.33
C GLN A 225 2.74 12.00 -20.14
N SER A 226 3.35 12.02 -18.96
CA SER A 226 4.50 12.87 -18.68
C SER A 226 5.74 12.45 -19.49
N GLN A 227 6.22 13.32 -20.36
CA GLN A 227 7.46 13.09 -21.13
C GLN A 227 8.67 12.88 -20.21
N LYS A 228 8.72 13.60 -19.07
CA LYS A 228 9.80 13.46 -18.08
C LYS A 228 9.77 12.07 -17.44
N ALA A 229 8.59 11.59 -17.02
CA ALA A 229 8.42 10.28 -16.43
C ALA A 229 8.74 9.16 -17.44
N ARG A 230 8.30 9.30 -18.70
CA ARG A 230 8.61 8.35 -19.79
C ARG A 230 10.11 8.26 -20.05
N LYS A 231 10.77 9.39 -20.25
CA LYS A 231 12.22 9.43 -20.56
C LYS A 231 13.09 8.81 -19.44
N ILE A 232 12.71 8.97 -18.18
CA ILE A 232 13.56 8.60 -17.03
C ILE A 232 13.21 7.22 -16.46
N TYR A 233 11.93 6.81 -16.55
CA TYR A 233 11.46 5.65 -15.77
C TYR A 233 10.48 4.75 -16.53
N LEU A 234 9.44 5.28 -17.17
CA LEU A 234 8.37 4.46 -17.75
C LEU A 234 8.74 3.83 -19.09
N GLY A 235 9.57 4.52 -19.89
CA GLY A 235 9.81 4.19 -21.31
C GLY A 235 8.74 4.76 -22.25
N ASP A 236 9.09 4.95 -23.53
CA ASP A 236 8.21 5.61 -24.51
C ASP A 236 6.95 4.79 -24.84
N GLY A 237 7.06 3.46 -24.79
CA GLY A 237 5.95 2.53 -25.07
C GLY A 237 5.02 2.24 -23.85
N PHE A 238 5.14 2.99 -22.75
CA PHE A 238 4.33 2.73 -21.59
C PHE A 238 2.86 3.11 -21.82
N GLU A 239 1.96 2.14 -21.56
CA GLU A 239 0.51 2.34 -21.59
C GLU A 239 -0.11 1.87 -20.28
N LEU A 240 -1.01 2.69 -19.72
CA LEU A 240 -1.88 2.25 -18.63
C LEU A 240 -2.87 1.23 -19.18
N GLY A 241 -2.96 0.06 -18.53
CA GLY A 241 -4.05 -0.89 -18.80
C GLY A 241 -5.41 -0.20 -18.64
N ARG A 242 -6.37 -0.51 -19.54
CA ARG A 242 -7.75 0.00 -19.38
C ARG A 242 -8.28 -0.40 -18.00
N LYS A 243 -8.77 0.57 -17.22
CA LYS A 243 -9.54 0.27 -15.99
C LYS A 243 -10.65 -0.70 -16.39
N ARG A 244 -10.67 -1.92 -15.84
CA ARG A 244 -11.84 -2.80 -15.96
C ARG A 244 -12.99 -2.06 -15.26
N ARG A 245 -13.92 -1.52 -16.06
CA ARG A 245 -15.20 -1.00 -15.55
C ARG A 245 -15.85 -2.13 -14.78
N GLY A 246 -16.22 -1.88 -13.52
CA GLY A 246 -16.99 -2.82 -12.72
C GLY A 246 -18.30 -3.16 -13.46
N LYS A 247 -18.74 -4.42 -13.37
CA LYS A 247 -19.96 -4.94 -14.00
C LYS A 247 -21.27 -4.25 -13.56
N GLU A 248 -21.20 -3.17 -12.80
CA GLU A 248 -22.38 -2.41 -12.34
C GLU A 248 -22.87 -1.34 -13.33
N ASP A 249 -22.02 -0.88 -14.27
CA ASP A 249 -22.42 0.13 -15.25
C ASP A 249 -23.10 -0.46 -16.51
N GLU A 250 -22.93 -1.76 -16.79
CA GLU A 250 -23.56 -2.40 -17.96
C GLU A 250 -25.07 -2.69 -17.79
N LYS A 251 -25.63 -2.59 -16.57
CA LYS A 251 -27.06 -2.82 -16.34
C LYS A 251 -27.95 -1.61 -16.59
N LYS A 252 -27.40 -0.43 -16.89
CA LYS A 252 -28.19 0.79 -17.14
C LYS A 252 -28.45 1.12 -18.62
N GLU A 253 -27.81 0.42 -19.55
CA GLU A 253 -28.00 0.70 -20.99
C GLU A 253 -28.90 -0.29 -21.75
N VAL A 254 -29.44 -1.32 -21.09
CA VAL A 254 -30.38 -2.27 -21.72
C VAL A 254 -31.74 -2.17 -21.03
N GLY A 255 -32.53 -1.24 -21.46
CA GLY A 255 -33.91 -1.12 -20.93
C GLY A 255 -34.73 0.02 -21.49
N SER A 256 -34.98 0.07 -22.79
CA SER A 256 -36.15 0.71 -23.34
C SER A 256 -36.71 -0.17 -24.44
N PRO A 257 -37.85 -0.82 -24.25
CA PRO A 257 -38.53 -1.52 -25.36
C PRO A 257 -39.26 -0.48 -26.21
N ALA A 258 -38.86 -0.37 -27.45
CA ALA A 258 -39.63 0.31 -28.48
C ALA A 258 -41.02 -0.36 -28.62
N GLN A 259 -42.05 0.40 -28.35
CA GLN A 259 -43.40 0.06 -28.76
C GLN A 259 -43.50 0.03 -30.29
N GLY A 260 -43.63 -1.17 -30.82
CA GLY A 260 -43.92 -1.44 -32.22
C GLY A 260 -45.36 -1.91 -32.38
N ARG A 261 -46.13 -1.16 -33.13
CA ARG A 261 -47.58 -1.32 -33.41
C ARG A 261 -47.89 -2.65 -34.07
N LEU A 262 -49.04 -3.20 -33.63
CA LEU A 262 -49.87 -4.16 -34.35
C LEU A 262 -50.33 -3.61 -35.71
N TRP A 263 -50.26 -4.39 -36.76
CA TRP A 263 -51.25 -4.51 -37.84
C TRP A 263 -51.24 -5.95 -38.35
N GLU A 264 -52.35 -6.50 -38.33
CA GLU A 264 -53.24 -7.47 -38.95
C GLU A 264 -52.99 -8.91 -38.64
#